data_5e40d998f4df27a9388e44b9540fd5ef
#
_entry.id   5e40d998f4df27a9388e44b9540fd5ef
#
_cell.length_a   1.000
_cell.length_b   1.000
_cell.length_c   1.000
_cell.angle_alpha   90.00
_cell.angle_beta   90.00
_cell.angle_gamma   90.00
#
_symmetry.space_group_name_H-M   'P 1'
#
loop_
_entity.id
_entity.type
_entity.pdbx_description
1 polymer ?
#
loop_
_entity_poly.entity_id
_entity_poly.type
_entity_poly.pdbx_seq_one_letter_code
_entity_poly.pdbx_strand_id
1 'polypeptide(L)'
;MKKILTLIFIIIFTIPSMARKNFYTIIVSLDGCRWDYPELYDTPFINYIANNGVKSGLIPSYPSKTFPNHYTLATGLYPDHHGIIANSFVNRKNGEVFSLSNPKTKTNSKYYKGEPVWITAKKQGKKVYTYHWPGSDVKLKDGYPDVFFNYDTNHLSVSERITLASQAINSK
;
A
#
# COMPACT_ATOMS: atom_id res chain seq x y z
N MET A 1 21.31 26.51 43.28
CA MET A 1 20.82 25.26 42.67
C MET A 1 19.38 25.39 42.14
N LYS A 2 18.38 25.87 42.89
CA LYS A 2 16.98 25.99 42.42
C LYS A 2 16.82 26.86 41.14
N LYS A 3 17.52 27.98 41.00
CA LYS A 3 17.44 28.87 39.84
C LYS A 3 18.02 28.27 38.55
N ILE A 4 19.07 27.41 38.66
CA ILE A 4 19.67 26.71 37.52
C ILE A 4 18.72 25.62 37.04
N LEU A 5 18.06 24.91 37.95
CA LEU A 5 17.07 23.88 37.60
C LEU A 5 15.86 24.45 36.85
N THR A 6 15.40 25.64 37.24
CA THR A 6 14.29 26.35 36.57
C THR A 6 14.71 26.80 35.16
N LEU A 7 15.95 27.25 34.97
CA LEU A 7 16.45 27.64 33.65
C LEU A 7 16.56 26.44 32.69
N ILE A 8 17.03 25.30 33.18
CA ILE A 8 17.10 24.05 32.40
C ILE A 8 15.68 23.58 32.00
N PHE A 9 14.69 23.70 32.89
CA PHE A 9 13.31 23.32 32.60
C PHE A 9 12.68 24.22 31.54
N ILE A 10 12.96 25.51 31.51
CA ILE A 10 12.51 26.46 30.49
C ILE A 10 13.14 26.16 29.13
N ILE A 11 14.44 25.82 29.09
CA ILE A 11 15.12 25.50 27.83
C ILE A 11 14.58 24.22 27.20
N ILE A 12 14.17 23.21 27.99
CA ILE A 12 13.57 21.99 27.48
C ILE A 12 12.17 22.25 26.83
N PHE A 13 11.42 23.23 27.35
CA PHE A 13 10.12 23.59 26.77
C PHE A 13 10.21 24.52 25.54
N THR A 14 11.36 25.12 25.27
CA THR A 14 11.55 26.00 24.11
C THR A 14 12.19 25.32 22.90
N ILE A 15 12.32 24.00 22.90
CA ILE A 15 12.72 23.27 21.67
C ILE A 15 11.66 23.58 20.63
N PRO A 16 11.97 24.36 19.57
CA PRO A 16 10.98 24.62 18.54
C PRO A 16 10.53 23.30 17.98
N SER A 17 9.24 23.03 18.04
CA SER A 17 8.64 21.94 17.32
C SER A 17 9.02 22.12 15.85
N MET A 18 10.03 21.40 15.39
CA MET A 18 10.40 21.42 13.97
C MET A 18 9.14 21.08 13.21
N ALA A 19 8.62 22.06 12.47
CA ALA A 19 7.45 21.88 11.64
C ALA A 19 7.65 20.59 10.83
N ARG A 20 6.85 19.59 11.10
CA ARG A 20 6.92 18.29 10.41
C ARG A 20 6.74 18.57 8.93
N LYS A 21 7.80 18.47 8.14
CA LYS A 21 7.67 18.50 6.69
C LYS A 21 6.61 17.46 6.30
N ASN A 22 5.62 17.88 5.56
CA ASN A 22 4.64 16.95 5.02
C ASN A 22 5.36 16.03 4.03
N PHE A 23 5.50 14.77 4.39
CA PHE A 23 6.04 13.75 3.50
C PHE A 23 4.87 13.01 2.85
N TYR A 24 4.97 12.86 1.55
CA TYR A 24 4.10 11.98 0.78
C TYR A 24 4.85 10.69 0.48
N THR A 25 4.18 9.57 0.64
CA THR A 25 4.68 8.26 0.18
C THR A 25 3.78 7.80 -0.95
N ILE A 26 4.36 7.57 -2.10
CA ILE A 26 3.66 7.07 -3.29
C ILE A 26 4.22 5.69 -3.58
N ILE A 27 3.36 4.68 -3.61
CA ILE A 27 3.71 3.31 -3.97
C ILE A 27 3.04 3.02 -5.31
N VAL A 28 3.84 2.79 -6.34
CA VAL A 28 3.37 2.39 -7.67
C VAL A 28 3.77 0.95 -7.90
N SER A 29 2.78 0.08 -8.14
CA SER A 29 3.01 -1.31 -8.51
C SER A 29 2.66 -1.53 -9.97
N LEU A 30 3.57 -2.12 -10.72
CA LEU A 30 3.40 -2.53 -12.10
C LEU A 30 3.32 -4.06 -12.14
N ASP A 31 2.09 -4.60 -12.25
CA ASP A 31 1.89 -6.04 -12.32
C ASP A 31 2.52 -6.64 -13.59
N GLY A 32 3.16 -7.79 -13.45
CA GLY A 32 3.83 -8.47 -14.56
C GLY A 32 5.09 -7.75 -15.08
N CYS A 33 5.58 -6.73 -14.38
CA CYS A 33 6.78 -6.01 -14.78
C CYS A 33 8.04 -6.74 -14.32
N ARG A 34 8.82 -7.24 -15.27
CA ARG A 34 10.09 -7.89 -14.99
C ARG A 34 11.16 -6.85 -14.61
N TRP A 35 12.06 -7.20 -13.72
CA TRP A 35 13.05 -6.30 -13.12
C TRP A 35 13.99 -5.63 -14.14
N ASP A 36 14.22 -6.27 -15.30
CA ASP A 36 15.11 -5.80 -16.36
C ASP A 36 14.39 -5.05 -17.50
N TYR A 37 13.06 -4.91 -17.46
CA TYR A 37 12.33 -4.16 -18.49
C TYR A 37 12.84 -2.72 -18.67
N PRO A 38 13.24 -1.99 -17.61
CA PRO A 38 13.84 -0.67 -17.79
C PRO A 38 15.16 -0.64 -18.55
N GLU A 39 15.82 -1.79 -18.70
CA GLU A 39 17.07 -1.94 -19.50
C GLU A 39 16.79 -2.34 -20.94
N LEU A 40 15.63 -2.99 -21.17
CA LEU A 40 15.22 -3.48 -22.49
C LEU A 40 14.39 -2.48 -23.29
N TYR A 41 13.75 -1.55 -22.61
CA TYR A 41 12.82 -0.59 -23.19
C TYR A 41 13.16 0.85 -22.79
N ASP A 42 12.76 1.80 -23.60
CA ASP A 42 12.91 3.21 -23.27
C ASP A 42 11.93 3.59 -22.12
N THR A 43 12.49 3.73 -20.93
CA THR A 43 11.77 4.09 -19.71
C THR A 43 12.46 5.24 -18.98
N PRO A 44 12.48 6.45 -19.59
CA PRO A 44 13.33 7.56 -19.11
C PRO A 44 12.99 7.96 -17.68
N PHE A 45 11.72 7.93 -17.27
CA PHE A 45 11.31 8.31 -15.93
C PHE A 45 11.70 7.25 -14.88
N ILE A 46 11.57 5.97 -15.19
CA ILE A 46 12.01 4.89 -14.29
C ILE A 46 13.52 4.94 -14.11
N ASN A 47 14.25 5.17 -15.20
CA ASN A 47 15.70 5.34 -15.17
C ASN A 47 16.11 6.59 -14.38
N TYR A 48 15.37 7.70 -14.51
CA TYR A 48 15.59 8.90 -13.68
C TYR A 48 15.43 8.59 -12.19
N ILE A 49 14.36 7.88 -11.79
CA ILE A 49 14.14 7.48 -10.39
C ILE A 49 15.26 6.56 -9.90
N ALA A 50 15.65 5.57 -10.71
CA ALA A 50 16.71 4.63 -10.36
C ALA A 50 18.07 5.33 -10.14
N ASN A 51 18.38 6.33 -10.95
CA ASN A 51 19.63 7.10 -10.86
C ASN A 51 19.66 8.08 -9.68
N ASN A 52 18.50 8.50 -9.17
CA ASN A 52 18.37 9.43 -8.04
C ASN A 52 17.91 8.75 -6.73
N GLY A 53 17.76 7.44 -6.74
CA GLY A 53 17.29 6.63 -5.63
C GLY A 53 18.05 5.33 -5.50
N VAL A 54 17.32 4.27 -5.17
CA VAL A 54 17.88 2.91 -5.04
C VAL A 54 17.12 1.97 -5.98
N LYS A 55 17.84 1.17 -6.75
CA LYS A 55 17.31 0.09 -7.59
C LYS A 55 17.72 -1.25 -7.00
N SER A 56 16.78 -2.18 -6.89
CA SER A 56 17.04 -3.56 -6.46
C SER A 56 16.07 -4.52 -7.13
N GLY A 57 16.49 -5.77 -7.28
CA GLY A 57 15.60 -6.86 -7.68
C GLY A 57 14.70 -7.28 -6.52
N LEU A 58 13.46 -7.61 -6.82
CA LEU A 58 12.50 -8.16 -5.86
C LEU A 58 12.11 -9.58 -6.29
N ILE A 59 12.29 -10.55 -5.41
CA ILE A 59 11.84 -11.93 -5.62
C ILE A 59 10.40 -12.02 -5.11
N PRO A 60 9.42 -12.33 -5.99
CA PRO A 60 8.03 -12.46 -5.57
C PRO A 60 7.84 -13.66 -4.64
N SER A 61 6.82 -13.62 -3.79
CA SER A 61 6.40 -14.77 -3.01
C SER A 61 5.75 -15.85 -3.90
N TYR A 62 5.85 -17.11 -3.48
CA TYR A 62 5.14 -18.20 -4.17
C TYR A 62 3.71 -18.33 -3.64
N PRO A 63 2.70 -18.53 -4.53
CA PRO A 63 2.79 -18.48 -6.00
C PRO A 63 2.89 -17.03 -6.50
N SER A 64 3.68 -16.82 -7.57
CA SER A 64 3.87 -15.51 -8.19
C SER A 64 2.62 -15.09 -9.01
N LYS A 65 1.51 -14.86 -8.32
CA LYS A 65 0.23 -14.41 -8.85
C LYS A 65 -0.11 -13.02 -8.32
N THR A 66 -0.96 -12.30 -9.03
CA THR A 66 -1.33 -10.90 -8.76
C THR A 66 -1.77 -10.67 -7.31
N PHE A 67 -2.83 -11.33 -6.85
CA PHE A 67 -3.39 -11.06 -5.53
C PHE A 67 -2.48 -11.49 -4.38
N PRO A 68 -1.92 -12.72 -4.36
CA PRO A 68 -0.97 -13.11 -3.32
C PRO A 68 0.17 -12.10 -3.17
N ASN A 69 0.81 -11.71 -4.27
CA ASN A 69 1.98 -10.84 -4.20
C ASN A 69 1.66 -9.40 -3.82
N HIS A 70 0.59 -8.80 -4.38
CA HIS A 70 0.19 -7.45 -3.98
C HIS A 70 -0.22 -7.38 -2.51
N TYR A 71 -0.87 -8.43 -2.00
CA TYR A 71 -1.24 -8.45 -0.59
C TYR A 71 -0.05 -8.77 0.33
N THR A 72 0.93 -9.57 -0.15
CA THR A 72 2.24 -9.72 0.50
C THR A 72 2.97 -8.38 0.60
N LEU A 73 3.04 -7.59 -0.49
CA LEU A 73 3.65 -6.26 -0.47
C LEU A 73 2.95 -5.31 0.53
N ALA A 74 1.63 -5.42 0.64
CA ALA A 74 0.86 -4.57 1.53
C ALA A 74 0.97 -4.96 3.01
N THR A 75 1.18 -6.24 3.32
CA THR A 75 1.15 -6.75 4.71
C THR A 75 2.52 -7.15 5.25
N GLY A 76 3.50 -7.38 4.39
CA GLY A 76 4.79 -7.97 4.76
C GLY A 76 4.69 -9.46 5.15
N LEU A 77 3.56 -10.11 4.90
CA LEU A 77 3.31 -11.51 5.24
C LEU A 77 3.36 -12.38 3.99
N TYR A 78 3.73 -13.65 4.14
CA TYR A 78 3.61 -14.65 3.08
C TYR A 78 2.14 -15.09 2.89
N PRO A 79 1.78 -15.64 1.70
CA PRO A 79 0.41 -16.03 1.36
C PRO A 79 -0.28 -16.96 2.34
N ASP A 80 0.42 -17.90 2.95
CA ASP A 80 -0.10 -18.81 3.97
C ASP A 80 -0.45 -18.08 5.29
N HIS A 81 0.22 -16.98 5.59
CA HIS A 81 -0.04 -16.16 6.76
C HIS A 81 -1.14 -15.13 6.52
N HIS A 82 -1.15 -14.45 5.37
CA HIS A 82 -2.17 -13.45 5.08
C HIS A 82 -3.45 -14.03 4.45
N GLY A 83 -3.45 -15.32 4.05
CA GLY A 83 -4.64 -16.06 3.65
C GLY A 83 -5.00 -16.00 2.15
N ILE A 84 -4.43 -15.10 1.37
CA ILE A 84 -4.66 -15.00 -0.08
C ILE A 84 -3.60 -15.85 -0.79
N ILE A 85 -3.85 -17.15 -0.90
CA ILE A 85 -2.89 -18.14 -1.40
C ILE A 85 -2.85 -18.31 -2.91
N ALA A 86 -3.87 -17.82 -3.62
CA ALA A 86 -3.95 -17.83 -5.07
C ALA A 86 -5.00 -16.80 -5.56
N ASN A 87 -5.06 -16.56 -6.87
CA ASN A 87 -6.13 -15.76 -7.48
C ASN A 87 -7.50 -16.47 -7.42
N SER A 88 -7.49 -17.81 -7.31
CA SER A 88 -8.66 -18.64 -7.03
C SER A 88 -8.23 -19.88 -6.25
N PHE A 89 -8.96 -20.24 -5.22
CA PHE A 89 -8.70 -21.44 -4.41
C PHE A 89 -9.94 -21.91 -3.66
N VAL A 90 -9.95 -23.19 -3.30
CA VAL A 90 -11.00 -23.80 -2.49
C VAL A 90 -10.60 -23.79 -1.02
N ASN A 91 -11.47 -23.29 -0.17
CA ASN A 91 -11.34 -23.45 1.27
C ASN A 91 -11.70 -24.90 1.65
N ARG A 92 -10.70 -25.70 1.96
CA ARG A 92 -10.87 -27.12 2.27
C ARG A 92 -11.75 -27.42 3.49
N LYS A 93 -11.96 -26.43 4.38
CA LYS A 93 -12.78 -26.63 5.57
C LYS A 93 -14.28 -26.62 5.28
N ASN A 94 -14.72 -25.87 4.30
CA ASN A 94 -16.14 -25.64 4.02
C ASN A 94 -16.52 -25.73 2.52
N GLY A 95 -15.57 -26.03 1.65
CA GLY A 95 -15.81 -26.15 0.20
C GLY A 95 -16.01 -24.80 -0.54
N GLU A 96 -15.97 -23.68 0.16
CA GLU A 96 -16.14 -22.37 -0.48
C GLU A 96 -14.98 -22.05 -1.42
N VAL A 97 -15.31 -21.44 -2.56
CA VAL A 97 -14.33 -21.01 -3.55
C VAL A 97 -14.08 -19.50 -3.42
N PHE A 98 -12.85 -19.12 -3.07
CA PHE A 98 -12.38 -17.76 -3.29
C PHE A 98 -12.06 -17.59 -4.78
N SER A 99 -12.48 -16.48 -5.38
CA SER A 99 -12.13 -16.14 -6.76
C SER A 99 -12.13 -14.64 -6.96
N LEU A 100 -11.16 -14.14 -7.74
CA LEU A 100 -11.08 -12.74 -8.14
C LEU A 100 -12.29 -12.30 -8.97
N SER A 101 -12.85 -13.20 -9.78
CA SER A 101 -14.02 -12.93 -10.61
C SER A 101 -15.34 -12.95 -9.83
N ASN A 102 -15.31 -13.32 -8.55
CA ASN A 102 -16.49 -13.32 -7.69
C ASN A 102 -16.39 -12.21 -6.64
N PRO A 103 -17.08 -11.06 -6.81
CA PRO A 103 -17.05 -9.94 -5.88
C PRO A 103 -17.41 -10.34 -4.44
N LYS A 104 -18.35 -11.30 -4.26
CA LYS A 104 -18.79 -11.74 -2.91
C LYS A 104 -17.68 -12.42 -2.12
N THR A 105 -16.78 -13.14 -2.78
CA THR A 105 -15.64 -13.79 -2.11
C THR A 105 -14.41 -12.90 -2.12
N LYS A 106 -14.15 -12.17 -3.20
CA LYS A 106 -13.03 -11.26 -3.34
C LYS A 106 -13.01 -10.17 -2.27
N THR A 107 -14.17 -9.61 -1.91
CA THR A 107 -14.27 -8.55 -0.90
C THR A 107 -14.61 -9.06 0.51
N ASN A 108 -14.64 -10.37 0.72
CA ASN A 108 -14.97 -10.94 2.02
C ASN A 108 -13.73 -10.99 2.92
N SER A 109 -13.77 -10.19 3.99
CA SER A 109 -12.66 -10.02 4.94
C SER A 109 -12.20 -11.32 5.62
N LYS A 110 -13.03 -12.37 5.67
CA LYS A 110 -12.62 -13.66 6.27
C LYS A 110 -11.40 -14.32 5.61
N TYR A 111 -11.14 -13.98 4.34
CA TYR A 111 -9.98 -14.49 3.60
C TYR A 111 -8.71 -13.68 3.84
N TYR A 112 -8.82 -12.44 4.32
CA TYR A 112 -7.73 -11.49 4.45
C TYR A 112 -7.27 -11.38 5.89
N LYS A 113 -6.04 -11.79 6.14
CA LYS A 113 -5.39 -11.69 7.45
C LYS A 113 -4.22 -10.71 7.37
N GLY A 114 -3.71 -10.35 8.54
CA GLY A 114 -2.66 -9.34 8.66
C GLY A 114 -3.21 -7.92 8.54
N GLU A 115 -2.35 -6.97 8.83
CA GLU A 115 -2.67 -5.55 8.74
C GLU A 115 -1.93 -4.95 7.53
N PRO A 116 -2.65 -4.50 6.50
CA PRO A 116 -2.00 -3.90 5.35
C PRO A 116 -1.57 -2.45 5.63
N VAL A 117 -0.55 -2.00 4.91
CA VAL A 117 0.12 -0.71 5.08
C VAL A 117 -0.85 0.49 5.10
N TRP A 118 -1.97 0.43 4.36
CA TRP A 118 -2.98 1.50 4.37
C TRP A 118 -3.70 1.62 5.71
N ILE A 119 -3.92 0.53 6.43
CA ILE A 119 -4.50 0.55 7.77
C ILE A 119 -3.47 1.08 8.78
N THR A 120 -2.24 0.60 8.71
CA THR A 120 -1.14 1.09 9.56
C THR A 120 -0.94 2.60 9.39
N ALA A 121 -0.93 3.10 8.15
CA ALA A 121 -0.78 4.53 7.87
C ALA A 121 -1.95 5.34 8.46
N LYS A 122 -3.19 4.87 8.33
CA LYS A 122 -4.36 5.52 8.97
C LYS A 122 -4.24 5.57 10.47
N LYS A 123 -3.84 4.49 11.13
CA LYS A 123 -3.61 4.45 12.58
C LYS A 123 -2.57 5.48 13.02
N GLN A 124 -1.64 5.81 12.13
CA GLN A 124 -0.63 6.86 12.35
C GLN A 124 -1.12 8.27 11.95
N GLY A 125 -2.41 8.45 11.70
CA GLY A 125 -3.02 9.74 11.34
C GLY A 125 -2.69 10.22 9.92
N LYS A 126 -2.28 9.31 9.03
CA LYS A 126 -2.06 9.64 7.62
C LYS A 126 -3.35 9.47 6.82
N LYS A 127 -3.57 10.36 5.86
CA LYS A 127 -4.64 10.22 4.88
C LYS A 127 -4.18 9.29 3.77
N VAL A 128 -4.99 8.28 3.45
CA VAL A 128 -4.60 7.17 2.58
C VAL A 128 -5.55 7.05 1.40
N TYR A 129 -4.97 7.03 0.21
CA TYR A 129 -5.66 6.82 -1.06
C TYR A 129 -5.12 5.54 -1.71
N THR A 130 -6.00 4.72 -2.26
CA THR A 130 -5.63 3.52 -3.01
C THR A 130 -6.37 3.45 -4.33
N TYR A 131 -5.67 3.12 -5.38
CA TYR A 131 -6.20 3.00 -6.75
C TYR A 131 -5.92 1.60 -7.26
N HIS A 132 -6.96 0.78 -7.39
CA HIS A 132 -6.91 -0.60 -7.90
C HIS A 132 -5.94 -1.54 -7.16
N TRP A 133 -5.58 -1.25 -5.91
CA TRP A 133 -4.69 -2.14 -5.16
C TRP A 133 -5.46 -3.35 -4.64
N PRO A 134 -5.02 -4.59 -4.93
CA PRO A 134 -5.67 -5.81 -4.46
C PRO A 134 -5.90 -5.84 -2.94
N GLY A 135 -7.15 -6.04 -2.54
CA GLY A 135 -7.54 -6.09 -1.13
C GLY A 135 -7.83 -4.73 -0.47
N SER A 136 -7.59 -3.60 -1.15
CA SER A 136 -7.88 -2.28 -0.56
C SER A 136 -9.38 -1.95 -0.51
N ASP A 137 -10.20 -2.67 -1.28
CA ASP A 137 -11.65 -2.61 -1.30
C ASP A 137 -12.32 -3.58 -0.30
N VAL A 138 -11.54 -4.22 0.56
CA VAL A 138 -12.02 -5.14 1.59
C VAL A 138 -12.23 -4.39 2.92
N LYS A 139 -13.42 -4.54 3.52
CA LYS A 139 -13.69 -4.00 4.85
C LYS A 139 -12.99 -4.85 5.91
N LEU A 140 -11.82 -4.42 6.34
CA LEU A 140 -11.10 -5.05 7.45
C LEU A 140 -11.64 -4.57 8.79
N LYS A 141 -11.15 -5.14 9.89
CA LYS A 141 -11.55 -4.77 11.26
C LYS A 141 -11.44 -3.26 11.50
N ASP A 142 -10.37 -2.64 11.01
CA ASP A 142 -10.08 -1.21 11.17
C ASP A 142 -10.58 -0.35 9.99
N GLY A 143 -11.46 -0.91 9.16
CA GLY A 143 -12.14 -0.22 8.06
C GLY A 143 -11.45 -0.31 6.70
N TYR A 144 -11.53 0.77 5.94
CA TYR A 144 -10.97 0.92 4.60
C TYR A 144 -9.86 1.98 4.59
N PRO A 145 -9.08 2.12 3.49
CA PRO A 145 -8.40 3.36 3.16
C PRO A 145 -9.38 4.54 3.22
N ASP A 146 -8.90 5.79 3.33
CA ASP A 146 -9.81 6.95 3.36
C ASP A 146 -10.52 7.15 2.03
N VAL A 147 -9.82 6.86 0.94
CA VAL A 147 -10.37 6.82 -0.42
C VAL A 147 -9.81 5.59 -1.12
N PHE A 148 -10.68 4.82 -1.75
CA PHE A 148 -10.28 3.68 -2.56
C PHE A 148 -11.11 3.57 -3.83
N PHE A 149 -10.47 3.09 -4.89
CA PHE A 149 -11.10 2.77 -6.16
C PHE A 149 -10.81 1.31 -6.48
N ASN A 150 -11.84 0.51 -6.61
CA ASN A 150 -11.69 -0.89 -6.99
C ASN A 150 -11.62 -1.06 -8.52
N TYR A 151 -11.01 -2.15 -8.94
CA TYR A 151 -10.81 -2.41 -10.37
C TYR A 151 -12.12 -2.70 -11.12
N ASP A 152 -13.07 -3.37 -10.48
CA ASP A 152 -14.27 -3.91 -11.16
C ASP A 152 -15.30 -2.83 -11.47
N THR A 153 -15.46 -1.85 -10.60
CA THR A 153 -16.53 -0.84 -10.73
C THR A 153 -16.04 0.53 -11.20
N ASN A 154 -14.77 0.81 -11.04
CA ASN A 154 -14.25 2.14 -11.32
C ASN A 154 -13.39 2.23 -12.59
N HIS A 155 -13.04 1.16 -13.24
CA HIS A 155 -12.31 1.06 -14.53
C HIS A 155 -11.44 2.26 -14.91
N LEU A 156 -10.75 2.84 -13.92
CA LEU A 156 -9.93 4.03 -14.15
C LEU A 156 -8.75 3.72 -15.07
N SER A 157 -8.62 4.48 -16.13
CA SER A 157 -7.43 4.47 -16.98
C SER A 157 -6.18 4.87 -16.19
N VAL A 158 -5.01 4.61 -16.72
CA VAL A 158 -3.74 5.03 -16.09
C VAL A 158 -3.71 6.55 -15.92
N SER A 159 -4.13 7.31 -16.92
CA SER A 159 -4.16 8.77 -16.88
C SER A 159 -5.11 9.32 -15.81
N GLU A 160 -6.29 8.72 -15.67
CA GLU A 160 -7.24 9.10 -14.62
C GLU A 160 -6.67 8.83 -13.22
N ARG A 161 -6.03 7.68 -13.01
CA ARG A 161 -5.37 7.36 -11.73
C ARG A 161 -4.26 8.37 -11.40
N ILE A 162 -3.45 8.76 -12.39
CA ILE A 162 -2.40 9.77 -12.21
C ILE A 162 -3.03 11.13 -11.86
N THR A 163 -4.09 11.53 -12.54
CA THR A 163 -4.81 12.79 -12.28
C THR A 163 -5.36 12.81 -10.85
N LEU A 164 -6.05 11.76 -10.43
CA LEU A 164 -6.60 11.64 -9.08
C LEU A 164 -5.52 11.63 -7.99
N ALA A 165 -4.40 10.94 -8.24
CA ALA A 165 -3.26 10.93 -7.32
C ALA A 165 -2.64 12.33 -7.20
N SER A 166 -2.48 13.04 -8.31
CA SER A 166 -1.98 14.43 -8.31
C SER A 166 -2.91 15.37 -7.56
N GLN A 167 -4.23 15.24 -7.76
CA GLN A 167 -5.23 16.01 -7.02
C GLN A 167 -5.17 15.70 -5.51
N ALA A 168 -5.03 14.43 -5.13
CA ALA A 168 -4.92 14.02 -3.73
C ALA A 168 -3.67 14.61 -3.04
N ILE A 169 -2.55 14.76 -3.76
CA ILE A 169 -1.33 15.38 -3.24
C ILE A 169 -1.52 16.90 -3.07
N ASN A 170 -2.24 17.55 -3.99
CA ASN A 170 -2.45 18.99 -4.00
C ASN A 170 -3.62 19.46 -3.12
N SER A 171 -4.52 18.55 -2.73
CA SER A 171 -5.62 18.87 -1.79
C SER A 171 -5.06 18.95 -0.37
N LYS A 172 -4.70 20.15 0.05
CA LYS A 172 -4.30 20.46 1.43
C LYS A 172 -5.50 20.81 2.28
#